data_b0b88fe951a95deec1cf38d769e53e02
#
_entry.id   b0b88fe951a95deec1cf38d769e53e02
#
_cell.length_a   1.000
_cell.length_b   1.000
_cell.length_c   1.000
_cell.angle_alpha   90.00
_cell.angle_beta   90.00
_cell.angle_gamma   90.00
#
_symmetry.space_group_name_H-M   'P 1'
#
loop_
_entity.id
_entity.type
_entity.pdbx_description
1 polymer ?
#
loop_
_entity_poly.entity_id
_entity_poly.type
_entity_poly.pdbx_seq_one_letter_code
_entity_poly.pdbx_strand_id
1 'polypeptide(L)'
;MATTTLPAGTNPYAAKDFKSDLKPIWCPGCGDFGVVQAIYRALAAIGRPPHEIAFVSGIGCSSRIPGYTTAYGFNTVHGRALPIAQGIKMANPELLVLVAGGD
;
A
#
# COMPACT_ATOMS: atom_id res chain seq x y z
N MET A 1 0.97 -0.14 20.92
CA MET A 1 0.49 0.18 19.57
C MET A 1 -0.91 -0.35 19.38
N ALA A 2 -1.80 0.51 19.08
CA ALA A 2 -3.17 0.11 18.83
C ALA A 2 -3.35 -0.12 17.34
N THR A 3 -3.32 -1.35 16.95
CA THR A 3 -3.74 -1.71 15.61
C THR A 3 -5.17 -2.15 15.71
N THR A 4 -6.05 -1.38 15.13
CA THR A 4 -7.44 -1.69 15.22
C THR A 4 -8.01 -1.89 13.83
N THR A 5 -8.58 -3.05 13.65
CA THR A 5 -9.52 -3.28 12.58
C THR A 5 -10.87 -2.82 13.11
N LEU A 6 -11.48 -1.88 12.43
CA LEU A 6 -12.78 -1.39 12.86
C LEU A 6 -13.84 -2.48 12.69
N PRO A 7 -14.83 -2.55 13.59
CA PRO A 7 -15.92 -3.48 13.41
C PRO A 7 -16.68 -3.23 12.11
N ALA A 8 -17.29 -4.26 11.59
CA ALA A 8 -18.14 -4.13 10.41
C ALA A 8 -19.23 -3.09 10.65
N GLY A 9 -19.43 -2.22 9.69
CA GLY A 9 -20.42 -1.15 9.78
C GLY A 9 -19.91 0.15 10.40
N THR A 10 -18.72 0.13 11.01
CA THR A 10 -18.12 1.36 11.57
C THR A 10 -16.92 1.84 10.79
N ASN A 11 -16.44 1.04 9.84
CA ASN A 11 -15.30 1.39 9.00
C ASN A 11 -15.71 2.50 8.02
N PRO A 12 -15.11 3.71 8.12
CA PRO A 12 -15.50 4.82 7.25
C PRO A 12 -14.87 4.77 5.87
N TYR A 13 -13.97 3.81 5.61
CA TYR A 13 -13.20 3.78 4.37
C TYR A 13 -13.71 2.72 3.43
N ALA A 14 -13.85 3.09 2.16
CA ALA A 14 -14.15 2.18 1.07
C ALA A 14 -12.88 1.98 0.22
N ALA A 15 -12.88 0.94 -0.61
CA ALA A 15 -11.74 0.66 -1.47
C ALA A 15 -11.32 1.87 -2.32
N LYS A 16 -12.30 2.63 -2.80
CA LYS A 16 -12.03 3.83 -3.62
C LYS A 16 -11.24 4.91 -2.88
N ASP A 17 -11.30 4.94 -1.56
CA ASP A 17 -10.59 5.95 -0.77
C ASP A 17 -9.08 5.73 -0.80
N PHE A 18 -8.63 4.54 -1.17
CA PHE A 18 -7.22 4.20 -1.27
C PHE A 18 -6.70 4.24 -2.69
N LYS A 19 -7.54 4.57 -3.65
CA LYS A 19 -7.16 4.67 -5.06
C LYS A 19 -6.76 6.10 -5.38
N SER A 20 -5.53 6.29 -5.89
CA SER A 20 -5.08 7.61 -6.32
C SER A 20 -5.71 7.99 -7.66
N ASP A 21 -5.45 9.21 -8.11
CA ASP A 21 -5.94 9.69 -9.40
C ASP A 21 -5.06 9.26 -10.57
N LEU A 22 -3.95 8.57 -10.31
CA LEU A 22 -3.10 8.04 -11.37
C LEU A 22 -3.70 6.75 -11.92
N LYS A 23 -3.69 6.62 -13.24
CA LYS A 23 -4.14 5.38 -13.88
C LYS A 23 -2.98 4.40 -13.97
N PRO A 24 -3.19 3.13 -13.58
CA PRO A 24 -2.17 2.11 -13.78
C PRO A 24 -1.84 1.96 -15.28
N ILE A 25 -0.56 1.84 -15.56
CA ILE A 25 -0.06 1.71 -16.94
C ILE A 25 0.45 0.31 -17.26
N TRP A 26 0.08 -0.67 -16.46
CA TRP A 26 0.46 -2.06 -16.70
C TRP A 26 -0.12 -2.58 -18.02
N CYS A 27 0.47 -3.66 -18.50
CA CYS A 27 0.03 -4.29 -19.74
C CYS A 27 -1.41 -4.80 -19.63
N PRO A 28 -2.18 -4.77 -20.71
CA PRO A 28 -3.52 -5.38 -20.70
C PRO A 28 -3.45 -6.85 -20.27
N GLY A 29 -4.31 -7.23 -19.35
CA GLY A 29 -4.33 -8.59 -18.81
C GLY A 29 -3.29 -8.88 -17.73
N CYS A 30 -2.51 -7.88 -17.32
CA CYS A 30 -1.53 -8.06 -16.25
C CYS A 30 -2.19 -8.36 -14.92
N GLY A 31 -1.66 -9.36 -14.20
CA GLY A 31 -2.18 -9.74 -12.88
C GLY A 31 -2.08 -8.64 -11.84
N ASP A 32 -1.21 -7.64 -12.04
CA ASP A 32 -1.07 -6.54 -11.09
C ASP A 32 -2.35 -5.71 -10.95
N PHE A 33 -3.20 -5.68 -11.97
CA PHE A 33 -4.50 -5.03 -11.84
C PHE A 33 -5.34 -5.69 -10.74
N GLY A 34 -5.33 -7.03 -10.71
CA GLY A 34 -6.02 -7.76 -9.64
C GLY A 34 -5.37 -7.58 -8.28
N VAL A 35 -4.04 -7.53 -8.26
CA VAL A 35 -3.30 -7.32 -7.01
C VAL A 35 -3.62 -5.95 -6.41
N VAL A 36 -3.61 -4.89 -7.20
CA VAL A 36 -3.89 -3.55 -6.69
C VAL A 36 -5.33 -3.43 -6.20
N GLN A 37 -6.29 -4.08 -6.89
CA GLN A 37 -7.68 -4.08 -6.44
C GLN A 37 -7.82 -4.81 -5.11
N ALA A 38 -7.12 -5.94 -4.95
CA ALA A 38 -7.12 -6.68 -3.70
C ALA A 38 -6.54 -5.84 -2.56
N ILE A 39 -5.49 -5.07 -2.83
CA ILE A 39 -4.87 -4.17 -1.86
C ILE A 39 -5.87 -3.08 -1.43
N TYR A 40 -6.57 -2.45 -2.37
CA TYR A 40 -7.56 -1.45 -2.03
C TYR A 40 -8.63 -2.02 -1.10
N ARG A 41 -9.12 -3.22 -1.39
CA ARG A 41 -10.14 -3.88 -0.57
C ARG A 41 -9.58 -4.26 0.80
N ALA A 42 -8.35 -4.73 0.84
CA ALA A 42 -7.73 -5.12 2.11
C ALA A 42 -7.52 -3.89 3.00
N LEU A 43 -7.06 -2.77 2.44
CA LEU A 43 -6.87 -1.54 3.19
C LEU A 43 -8.20 -1.01 3.71
N ALA A 44 -9.24 -1.09 2.91
CA ALA A 44 -10.58 -0.69 3.34
C ALA A 44 -11.07 -1.57 4.49
N ALA A 45 -10.82 -2.88 4.42
CA ALA A 45 -11.22 -3.82 5.47
C ALA A 45 -10.45 -3.59 6.77
N ILE A 46 -9.19 -3.19 6.68
CA ILE A 46 -8.38 -2.87 7.86
C ILE A 46 -8.92 -1.61 8.55
N GLY A 47 -9.39 -0.64 7.77
CA GLY A 47 -10.08 0.52 8.34
C GLY A 47 -9.17 1.61 8.87
N ARG A 48 -7.89 1.62 8.51
CA ARG A 48 -6.96 2.67 8.93
C ARG A 48 -6.92 3.78 7.88
N PRO A 49 -6.76 5.04 8.31
CA PRO A 49 -6.69 6.14 7.35
C PRO A 49 -5.42 6.07 6.50
N PRO A 50 -5.44 6.62 5.28
CA PRO A 50 -4.27 6.58 4.40
C PRO A 50 -3.00 7.16 5.03
N HIS A 51 -3.13 8.16 5.89
CA HIS A 51 -1.97 8.80 6.53
C HIS A 51 -1.33 7.95 7.63
N GLU A 52 -1.91 6.78 7.93
CA GLU A 52 -1.31 5.81 8.86
C GLU A 52 -0.72 4.61 8.14
N ILE A 53 -0.62 4.68 6.82
CA ILE A 53 -0.14 3.59 5.99
C ILE A 53 1.06 4.07 5.17
N ALA A 54 2.15 3.31 5.20
CA ALA A 54 3.32 3.55 4.37
C ALA A 54 3.48 2.38 3.40
N PHE A 55 3.56 2.68 2.12
CA PHE A 55 3.73 1.66 1.10
C PHE A 55 5.11 1.84 0.45
N VAL A 56 5.96 0.83 0.62
CA VAL A 56 7.35 0.87 0.16
C VAL A 56 7.50 -0.06 -1.03
N SER A 57 8.19 0.38 -2.06
CA SER A 57 8.41 -0.45 -3.24
C SER A 57 9.87 -0.52 -3.63
N GLY A 58 10.24 -1.64 -4.26
CA GLY A 58 11.53 -1.83 -4.89
C GLY A 58 11.45 -1.59 -6.39
N ILE A 59 11.81 -2.62 -7.17
CA ILE A 59 11.85 -2.54 -8.63
C ILE A 59 10.90 -3.58 -9.21
N GLY A 60 10.35 -3.28 -10.37
CA GLY A 60 9.44 -4.16 -11.09
C GLY A 60 8.09 -3.50 -11.31
N CYS A 61 7.22 -4.17 -12.04
CA CYS A 61 5.90 -3.62 -12.38
C CYS A 61 5.02 -3.40 -11.15
N SER A 62 5.05 -4.32 -10.19
CA SER A 62 4.30 -4.19 -8.94
C SER A 62 4.84 -3.04 -8.07
N SER A 63 6.05 -2.61 -8.30
CA SER A 63 6.64 -1.51 -7.55
C SER A 63 6.05 -0.15 -7.87
N ARG A 64 5.16 -0.08 -8.85
CA ARG A 64 4.41 1.14 -9.15
C ARG A 64 3.20 1.33 -8.23
N ILE A 65 2.85 0.30 -7.46
CA ILE A 65 1.64 0.32 -6.61
C ILE A 65 1.59 1.50 -5.65
N PRO A 66 2.70 1.93 -4.99
CA PRO A 66 2.61 3.09 -4.10
C PRO A 66 2.05 4.34 -4.77
N GLY A 67 2.34 4.56 -6.05
CA GLY A 67 1.80 5.70 -6.78
C GLY A 67 0.31 5.57 -7.08
N TYR A 68 -0.23 4.37 -7.01
CA TYR A 68 -1.64 4.12 -7.29
C TYR A 68 -2.51 4.09 -6.03
N THR A 69 -1.90 4.30 -4.88
CA THR A 69 -2.63 4.37 -3.60
C THR A 69 -2.54 5.76 -3.03
N THR A 70 -3.41 6.06 -2.06
CA THR A 70 -3.39 7.34 -1.34
C THR A 70 -2.57 7.28 -0.06
N ALA A 71 -1.97 6.13 0.26
CA ALA A 71 -1.05 5.98 1.39
C ALA A 71 0.26 6.71 1.11
N TYR A 72 1.10 6.87 2.14
CA TYR A 72 2.45 7.39 1.93
C TYR A 72 3.23 6.41 1.06
N GLY A 73 3.82 6.90 -0.01
CA GLY A 73 4.54 6.08 -0.96
C GLY A 73 6.05 6.35 -0.90
N PHE A 74 6.83 5.27 -0.92
CA PHE A 74 8.28 5.34 -0.93
C PHE A 74 8.79 4.42 -2.03
N ASN A 75 9.27 5.01 -3.12
CA ASN A 75 9.91 4.24 -4.19
C ASN A 75 11.40 4.17 -3.88
N THR A 76 11.92 2.96 -3.73
CA THR A 76 13.31 2.75 -3.34
C THR A 76 14.13 2.19 -4.50
N VAL A 77 15.36 1.80 -4.23
CA VAL A 77 16.22 1.23 -5.25
C VAL A 77 16.20 -0.29 -5.20
N HIS A 78 16.73 -0.91 -6.21
CA HIS A 78 16.77 -2.36 -6.36
C HIS A 78 17.33 -3.03 -5.11
N GLY A 79 16.58 -3.98 -4.56
CA GLY A 79 17.02 -4.77 -3.43
C GLY A 79 16.98 -4.06 -2.08
N ARG A 80 16.42 -2.87 -2.00
CA ARG A 80 16.47 -2.07 -0.77
C ARG A 80 15.10 -1.78 -0.16
N ALA A 81 14.03 -2.30 -0.76
CA ALA A 81 12.68 -2.04 -0.23
C ALA A 81 12.52 -2.59 1.19
N LEU A 82 12.98 -3.81 1.45
CA LEU A 82 12.81 -4.44 2.76
C LEU A 82 13.59 -3.71 3.86
N PRO A 83 14.89 -3.39 3.69
CA PRO A 83 15.60 -2.62 4.72
C PRO A 83 14.98 -1.25 4.99
N ILE A 84 14.53 -0.57 3.94
CA ILE A 84 13.91 0.75 4.10
C ILE A 84 12.57 0.62 4.82
N ALA A 85 11.77 -0.39 4.47
CA ALA A 85 10.52 -0.64 5.17
C ALA A 85 10.74 -0.93 6.65
N GLN A 86 11.76 -1.71 6.98
CA GLN A 86 12.11 -1.98 8.37
C GLN A 86 12.47 -0.69 9.11
N GLY A 87 13.24 0.20 8.48
CA GLY A 87 13.60 1.47 9.06
C GLY A 87 12.38 2.35 9.32
N ILE A 88 11.45 2.40 8.38
CA ILE A 88 10.22 3.16 8.54
C ILE A 88 9.40 2.61 9.72
N LYS A 89 9.28 1.29 9.81
CA LYS A 89 8.51 0.67 10.89
C LYS A 89 9.15 0.91 12.25
N MET A 90 10.48 0.87 12.32
CA MET A 90 11.20 1.15 13.56
C MET A 90 11.08 2.61 13.96
N ALA A 91 11.09 3.52 12.99
CA ALA A 91 10.96 4.94 13.27
C ALA A 91 9.56 5.30 13.75
N ASN A 92 8.54 4.64 13.22
CA ASN A 92 7.15 4.86 13.63
C ASN A 92 6.41 3.53 13.68
N PRO A 93 6.43 2.84 14.83
CA PRO A 93 5.79 1.52 14.95
C PRO A 93 4.27 1.53 14.75
N GLU A 94 3.65 2.69 14.78
CA GLU A 94 2.20 2.80 14.61
C GLU A 94 1.76 2.76 13.16
N LEU A 95 2.69 2.93 12.22
CA LEU A 95 2.37 2.84 10.81
C LEU A 95 2.11 1.39 10.39
N LEU A 96 1.13 1.21 9.52
CA LEU A 96 0.98 -0.03 8.77
C LEU A 96 1.92 0.07 7.56
N VAL A 97 2.91 -0.80 7.51
CA VAL A 97 3.92 -0.76 6.45
C VAL A 97 3.69 -1.93 5.50
N LEU A 98 3.53 -1.60 4.22
CA LEU A 98 3.37 -2.57 3.15
C LEU A 98 4.56 -2.47 2.21
N VAL A 99 4.95 -3.59 1.62
CA VAL A 99 6.09 -3.66 0.71
C VAL A 99 5.68 -4.38 -0.56
N ALA A 100 6.04 -3.81 -1.71
CA ALA A 100 5.86 -4.45 -3.00
C ALA A 100 7.18 -4.46 -3.74
N GLY A 101 7.52 -5.58 -4.32
CA GLY A 101 8.72 -5.72 -5.13
C GLY A 101 8.52 -6.80 -6.16
N GLY A 102 9.08 -6.62 -7.35
CA GLY A 102 9.01 -7.59 -8.43
C GLY A 102 10.37 -8.06 -8.88
N ASP A 103 11.41 -7.35 -8.49
CA ASP A 103 12.78 -7.65 -8.93
C ASP A 103 13.77 -7.44 -7.79
#